data_d3c4bf5ad484fa4be9381a33a259fead
#
_entry.id   d3c4bf5ad484fa4be9381a33a259fead
#
_cell.length_a   1.000
_cell.length_b   1.000
_cell.length_c   1.000
_cell.angle_alpha   90.00
_cell.angle_beta   90.00
_cell.angle_gamma   90.00
#
_symmetry.space_group_name_H-M   'P 1'
#
loop_
_entity.id
_entity.type
_entity.pdbx_description
1 polymer ?
#
loop_
_entity_poly.entity_id
_entity_poly.type
_entity_poly.pdbx_seq_one_letter_code
_entity_poly.pdbx_strand_id
1 'polypeptide(L)'
;MTHDYTRKGGIVHAEIMLPAHAPPEFADRSILWNSVEQIEKARDSQLAREIEAALPRELSGEQQLALVRAYVKDNFVDKGMCADFAIHDKGTGNPHVHIMLTLRPLKENGQWGAKCRKAYDLDENGQRIPGGQGGWKNHRED
;
A
#
# COMPACT_ATOMS: atom_id res chain seq x y z
N MET A 1 1.03 2.02 -16.54
CA MET A 1 2.17 1.90 -15.63
C MET A 1 2.34 0.48 -15.17
N THR A 2 3.55 0.03 -15.14
CA THR A 2 3.85 -1.30 -14.65
C THR A 2 4.98 -1.24 -13.66
N HIS A 3 4.87 -2.05 -12.64
CA HIS A 3 5.95 -2.21 -11.67
C HIS A 3 6.44 -3.63 -11.75
N ASP A 4 7.73 -3.77 -11.96
CA ASP A 4 8.33 -5.10 -12.05
C ASP A 4 9.42 -5.19 -10.99
N TYR A 5 9.01 -5.58 -9.80
CA TYR A 5 9.93 -5.67 -8.69
C TYR A 5 10.97 -6.77 -8.86
N THR A 6 10.71 -7.73 -9.75
CA THR A 6 11.65 -8.84 -9.92
C THR A 6 12.97 -8.39 -10.53
N ARG A 7 13.01 -7.20 -11.09
CA ARG A 7 14.25 -6.67 -11.66
C ARG A 7 15.14 -5.97 -10.66
N LYS A 8 14.65 -5.72 -9.46
CA LYS A 8 15.42 -5.03 -8.45
C LYS A 8 16.13 -6.05 -7.58
N GLY A 9 17.41 -5.81 -7.33
CA GLY A 9 18.15 -6.69 -6.44
C GLY A 9 17.63 -6.61 -5.03
N GLY A 10 17.71 -7.71 -4.31
CA GLY A 10 17.37 -7.73 -2.91
C GLY A 10 15.90 -7.93 -2.57
N ILE A 11 15.04 -8.10 -3.57
CA ILE A 11 13.64 -8.37 -3.27
C ILE A 11 13.50 -9.82 -2.82
N VAL A 12 12.91 -9.99 -1.64
CA VAL A 12 12.69 -11.32 -1.09
C VAL A 12 11.23 -11.71 -1.10
N HIS A 13 10.32 -10.77 -1.29
CA HIS A 13 8.89 -11.05 -1.37
C HIS A 13 8.18 -9.88 -2.02
N ALA A 14 7.21 -10.16 -2.87
CA ALA A 14 6.34 -9.14 -3.45
C ALA A 14 4.93 -9.71 -3.51
N GLU A 15 3.95 -8.89 -3.18
CA GLU A 15 2.59 -9.38 -3.02
C GLU A 15 1.59 -8.26 -3.24
N ILE A 16 0.42 -8.61 -3.76
CA ILE A 16 -0.71 -7.70 -3.85
C ILE A 16 -1.76 -8.16 -2.85
N MET A 17 -2.26 -7.23 -2.03
CA MET A 17 -3.35 -7.48 -1.11
C MET A 17 -4.56 -6.69 -1.55
N LEU A 18 -5.70 -7.36 -1.58
CA LEU A 18 -6.93 -6.80 -2.12
C LEU A 18 -8.03 -6.88 -1.07
N PRO A 19 -8.95 -5.88 -1.06
CA PRO A 19 -10.15 -6.03 -0.24
C PRO A 19 -11.02 -7.17 -0.75
N ALA A 20 -11.91 -7.64 0.12
CA ALA A 20 -12.67 -8.86 -0.17
C ALA A 20 -13.53 -8.75 -1.43
N HIS A 21 -13.99 -7.55 -1.75
CA HIS A 21 -14.89 -7.33 -2.88
C HIS A 21 -14.16 -6.89 -4.15
N ALA A 22 -12.83 -6.96 -4.17
CA ALA A 22 -12.07 -6.55 -5.33
C ALA A 22 -12.25 -7.53 -6.47
N PRO A 23 -12.20 -7.04 -7.72
CA PRO A 23 -12.16 -7.95 -8.86
C PRO A 23 -10.95 -8.88 -8.74
N PRO A 24 -11.14 -10.19 -8.93
CA PRO A 24 -10.02 -11.12 -8.75
C PRO A 24 -8.85 -10.85 -9.69
N GLU A 25 -9.11 -10.27 -10.85
CA GLU A 25 -8.03 -9.99 -11.80
C GLU A 25 -7.06 -8.93 -11.29
N PHE A 26 -7.44 -8.18 -10.25
CA PHE A 26 -6.52 -7.19 -9.67
C PHE A 26 -5.37 -7.84 -8.91
N ALA A 27 -5.40 -9.15 -8.73
CA ALA A 27 -4.21 -9.85 -8.23
C ALA A 27 -3.07 -9.82 -9.24
N ASP A 28 -3.36 -9.52 -10.50
CA ASP A 28 -2.33 -9.29 -11.51
C ASP A 28 -1.91 -7.83 -11.45
N ARG A 29 -0.62 -7.61 -11.20
CA ARG A 29 -0.08 -6.27 -10.97
C ARG A 29 -0.31 -5.35 -12.17
N SER A 30 -0.13 -5.87 -13.37
CA SER A 30 -0.35 -5.07 -14.57
C SER A 30 -1.81 -4.66 -14.71
N ILE A 31 -2.72 -5.57 -14.43
CA ILE A 31 -4.15 -5.27 -14.55
C ILE A 31 -4.55 -4.23 -13.51
N LEU A 32 -4.10 -4.40 -12.28
CA LEU A 32 -4.43 -3.46 -11.21
C LEU A 32 -3.96 -2.04 -11.57
N TRP A 33 -2.69 -1.90 -11.91
CA TRP A 33 -2.14 -0.57 -12.11
C TRP A 33 -2.58 0.06 -13.44
N ASN A 34 -2.89 -0.75 -14.45
CA ASN A 34 -3.52 -0.22 -15.66
C ASN A 34 -4.91 0.33 -15.36
N SER A 35 -5.66 -0.35 -14.49
CA SER A 35 -6.96 0.16 -14.07
C SER A 35 -6.84 1.49 -13.33
N VAL A 36 -5.83 1.61 -12.48
CA VAL A 36 -5.57 2.86 -11.77
C VAL A 36 -5.26 3.98 -12.76
N GLU A 37 -4.44 3.70 -13.76
CA GLU A 37 -4.11 4.72 -14.75
C GLU A 37 -5.35 5.20 -15.50
N GLN A 38 -6.29 4.31 -15.74
CA GLN A 38 -7.51 4.68 -16.45
C GLN A 38 -8.41 5.58 -15.63
N ILE A 39 -8.44 5.40 -14.30
CA ILE A 39 -9.30 6.20 -13.46
C ILE A 39 -8.63 7.51 -13.05
N GLU A 40 -7.30 7.53 -12.96
CA GLU A 40 -6.55 8.74 -12.60
C GLU A 40 -6.10 9.43 -13.86
N LYS A 41 -7.04 10.07 -14.55
CA LYS A 41 -6.79 10.62 -15.89
C LYS A 41 -6.30 12.04 -15.91
N ALA A 42 -6.39 12.76 -14.83
CA ALA A 42 -5.93 14.13 -14.81
C ALA A 42 -4.42 14.15 -15.03
N ARG A 43 -3.97 15.15 -15.77
CA ARG A 43 -2.59 15.20 -16.18
C ARG A 43 -1.59 15.13 -15.03
N ASP A 44 -1.95 15.75 -13.92
CA ASP A 44 -1.09 15.80 -12.75
C ASP A 44 -1.52 14.83 -11.67
N SER A 45 -2.32 13.84 -12.02
CA SER A 45 -2.80 12.89 -11.02
C SER A 45 -1.68 12.05 -10.47
N GLN A 46 -1.68 11.93 -9.18
CA GLN A 46 -0.86 10.95 -8.50
C GLN A 46 -1.49 9.58 -8.71
N LEU A 47 -0.70 8.59 -9.07
CA LEU A 47 -1.22 7.25 -9.36
C LEU A 47 -1.27 6.38 -8.13
N ALA A 48 -0.39 6.63 -7.17
CA ALA A 48 -0.31 5.77 -5.99
C ALA A 48 0.24 6.57 -4.83
N ARG A 49 -0.07 6.09 -3.64
CA ARG A 49 0.58 6.55 -2.43
C ARG A 49 1.70 5.57 -2.12
N GLU A 50 2.87 6.06 -1.83
CA GLU A 50 4.02 5.20 -1.57
C GLU A 50 4.45 5.36 -0.13
N ILE A 51 4.71 4.24 0.52
CA ILE A 51 5.21 4.19 1.87
C ILE A 51 6.45 3.32 1.87
N GLU A 52 7.51 3.79 2.50
CA GLU A 52 8.70 2.99 2.71
C GLU A 52 9.00 2.97 4.20
N ALA A 53 9.24 1.78 4.74
CA ALA A 53 9.50 1.63 6.17
C ALA A 53 10.54 0.58 6.42
N ALA A 54 11.38 0.83 7.42
CA ALA A 54 12.34 -0.16 7.88
C ALA A 54 11.62 -1.24 8.66
N LEU A 55 12.09 -2.46 8.53
CA LEU A 55 11.54 -3.60 9.26
C LEU A 55 12.52 -4.00 10.37
N PRO A 56 11.99 -4.51 11.51
CA PRO A 56 12.89 -4.97 12.57
C PRO A 56 13.73 -6.13 12.06
N ARG A 57 15.05 -5.95 12.08
CA ARG A 57 15.94 -6.97 11.53
C ARG A 57 16.07 -8.19 12.44
N GLU A 58 15.64 -8.07 13.69
CA GLU A 58 15.66 -9.20 14.60
C GLU A 58 14.53 -10.18 14.34
N LEU A 59 13.55 -9.82 13.52
CA LEU A 59 12.48 -10.73 13.14
C LEU A 59 12.93 -11.62 11.99
N SER A 60 12.40 -12.84 11.96
CA SER A 60 12.61 -13.71 10.80
C SER A 60 11.89 -13.16 9.58
N GLY A 61 12.23 -13.68 8.41
CA GLY A 61 11.52 -13.28 7.19
C GLY A 61 10.03 -13.52 7.27
N GLU A 62 9.63 -14.65 7.87
CA GLU A 62 8.21 -14.94 8.04
C GLU A 62 7.54 -13.96 8.99
N GLN A 63 8.22 -13.59 10.05
CA GLN A 63 7.69 -12.62 11.01
C GLN A 63 7.60 -11.22 10.38
N GLN A 64 8.57 -10.85 9.59
CA GLN A 64 8.52 -9.58 8.87
C GLN A 64 7.36 -9.54 7.91
N LEU A 65 7.13 -10.63 7.18
CA LEU A 65 6.01 -10.70 6.24
C LEU A 65 4.68 -10.63 6.98
N ALA A 66 4.55 -11.35 8.09
CA ALA A 66 3.32 -11.29 8.88
C ALA A 66 3.05 -9.89 9.41
N LEU A 67 4.10 -9.20 9.83
CA LEU A 67 3.98 -7.84 10.33
C LEU A 67 3.48 -6.90 9.22
N VAL A 68 4.08 -6.99 8.03
CA VAL A 68 3.67 -6.15 6.91
C VAL A 68 2.23 -6.43 6.50
N ARG A 69 1.88 -7.71 6.42
CA ARG A 69 0.51 -8.08 6.04
C ARG A 69 -0.52 -7.53 7.03
N ALA A 70 -0.24 -7.64 8.33
CA ALA A 70 -1.16 -7.14 9.34
C ALA A 70 -1.29 -5.61 9.23
N TYR A 71 -0.18 -4.92 9.07
CA TYR A 71 -0.18 -3.47 8.95
C TYR A 71 -0.97 -3.02 7.73
N VAL A 72 -0.71 -3.62 6.59
CA VAL A 72 -1.35 -3.24 5.33
C VAL A 72 -2.85 -3.56 5.40
N LYS A 73 -3.20 -4.72 5.93
CA LYS A 73 -4.60 -5.11 6.02
C LYS A 73 -5.37 -4.15 6.92
N ASP A 74 -4.85 -3.90 8.11
CA ASP A 74 -5.59 -3.14 9.12
C ASP A 74 -5.72 -1.67 8.74
N ASN A 75 -4.74 -1.12 8.04
CA ASN A 75 -4.73 0.30 7.77
C ASN A 75 -5.24 0.67 6.40
N PHE A 76 -5.23 -0.24 5.45
CA PHE A 76 -5.55 0.12 4.07
C PHE A 76 -6.53 -0.85 3.42
N VAL A 77 -6.26 -2.14 3.46
CA VAL A 77 -7.08 -3.12 2.75
C VAL A 77 -8.48 -3.19 3.37
N ASP A 78 -8.58 -3.18 4.68
CA ASP A 78 -9.87 -3.20 5.36
C ASP A 78 -10.68 -1.93 5.08
N LYS A 79 -10.04 -0.89 4.57
CA LYS A 79 -10.72 0.35 4.19
C LYS A 79 -11.02 0.40 2.70
N GLY A 80 -10.80 -0.68 2.00
CA GLY A 80 -11.16 -0.81 0.59
C GLY A 80 -10.05 -0.53 -0.39
N MET A 81 -8.85 -0.21 0.07
CA MET A 81 -7.76 0.09 -0.85
C MET A 81 -6.99 -1.15 -1.22
N CYS A 82 -6.41 -1.13 -2.41
CA CYS A 82 -5.51 -2.19 -2.86
C CYS A 82 -4.08 -1.80 -2.52
N ALA A 83 -3.30 -2.80 -2.17
CA ALA A 83 -1.90 -2.58 -1.79
C ALA A 83 -1.00 -3.51 -2.59
N ASP A 84 0.13 -2.97 -3.01
CA ASP A 84 1.15 -3.71 -3.74
C ASP A 84 2.46 -3.45 -3.02
N PHE A 85 2.99 -4.46 -2.34
CA PHE A 85 4.18 -4.23 -1.54
C PHE A 85 5.29 -5.20 -1.90
N ALA A 86 6.51 -4.78 -1.61
CA ALA A 86 7.70 -5.61 -1.77
C ALA A 86 8.60 -5.43 -0.58
N ILE A 87 9.17 -6.54 -0.10
CA ILE A 87 10.13 -6.53 0.98
C ILE A 87 11.51 -6.66 0.38
N HIS A 88 12.40 -5.76 0.77
CA HIS A 88 13.79 -5.74 0.33
C HIS A 88 14.69 -6.14 1.48
N ASP A 89 15.62 -7.04 1.20
CA ASP A 89 16.62 -7.44 2.19
C ASP A 89 17.85 -7.90 1.43
N LYS A 90 18.85 -7.05 1.39
CA LYS A 90 20.10 -7.36 0.67
C LYS A 90 21.10 -8.08 1.54
N GLY A 91 20.72 -8.49 2.74
CA GLY A 91 21.65 -9.16 3.65
C GLY A 91 22.56 -8.20 4.39
N THR A 92 22.28 -6.91 4.33
CA THR A 92 23.11 -5.89 4.98
C THR A 92 22.58 -5.49 6.35
N GLY A 93 21.51 -6.12 6.82
CA GLY A 93 20.94 -5.80 8.11
C GLY A 93 19.91 -4.69 8.07
N ASN A 94 19.46 -4.30 6.89
CA ASN A 94 18.50 -3.20 6.72
C ASN A 94 17.31 -3.64 5.90
N PRO A 95 16.53 -4.62 6.37
CA PRO A 95 15.32 -4.99 5.63
C PRO A 95 14.31 -3.85 5.66
N HIS A 96 13.60 -3.66 4.58
CA HIS A 96 12.59 -2.62 4.52
C HIS A 96 11.50 -3.01 3.54
N VAL A 97 10.35 -2.35 3.65
CA VAL A 97 9.21 -2.61 2.79
C VAL A 97 8.86 -1.35 2.02
N HIS A 98 8.53 -1.54 0.76
CA HIS A 98 7.94 -0.53 -0.11
C HIS A 98 6.49 -0.92 -0.33
N ILE A 99 5.57 0.00 -0.04
CA ILE A 99 4.14 -0.25 -0.20
C ILE A 99 3.58 0.79 -1.16
N MET A 100 2.89 0.33 -2.20
CA MET A 100 2.14 1.20 -3.08
C MET A 100 0.66 0.96 -2.84
N LEU A 101 -0.07 2.04 -2.62
CA LEU A 101 -1.49 1.99 -2.29
C LEU A 101 -2.28 2.76 -3.32
N THR A 102 -3.47 2.25 -3.64
CA THR A 102 -4.37 3.02 -4.48
C THR A 102 -4.90 4.22 -3.70
N LEU A 103 -5.18 5.30 -4.40
CA LEU A 103 -5.69 6.52 -3.77
C LEU A 103 -7.19 6.46 -3.51
N ARG A 104 -7.87 5.51 -4.15
CA ARG A 104 -9.30 5.33 -4.04
C ARG A 104 -9.59 3.96 -3.47
N PRO A 105 -10.58 3.85 -2.60
CA PRO A 105 -11.04 2.52 -2.21
C PRO A 105 -11.90 1.91 -3.31
N LEU A 106 -12.02 0.61 -3.29
CA LEU A 106 -12.98 -0.08 -4.13
C LEU A 106 -14.31 -0.14 -3.40
N LYS A 107 -15.39 0.16 -4.11
CA LYS A 107 -16.72 -0.01 -3.58
C LYS A 107 -17.10 -1.48 -3.58
N GLU A 108 -18.18 -1.81 -2.89
CA GLU A 108 -18.62 -3.19 -2.82
C GLU A 108 -18.94 -3.79 -4.18
N ASN A 109 -19.29 -2.95 -5.15
CA ASN A 109 -19.55 -3.43 -6.50
C ASN A 109 -18.28 -3.58 -7.34
N GLY A 110 -17.10 -3.38 -6.73
CA GLY A 110 -15.83 -3.55 -7.42
C GLY A 110 -15.36 -2.34 -8.20
N GLN A 111 -16.08 -1.23 -8.14
CA GLN A 111 -15.68 -0.03 -8.84
C GLN A 111 -14.94 0.93 -7.91
N TRP A 112 -14.11 1.78 -8.52
CA TRP A 112 -13.34 2.74 -7.75
C TRP A 112 -14.23 3.80 -7.12
N GLY A 113 -13.97 4.11 -5.86
CA GLY A 113 -14.65 5.20 -5.17
C GLY A 113 -13.91 6.51 -5.30
N ALA A 114 -14.26 7.48 -4.45
CA ALA A 114 -13.63 8.78 -4.45
C ALA A 114 -12.27 8.72 -3.75
N LYS A 115 -11.40 9.65 -4.10
CA LYS A 115 -10.08 9.70 -3.46
C LYS A 115 -10.21 9.96 -1.97
N CYS A 116 -9.37 9.26 -1.20
CA CYS A 116 -9.38 9.34 0.26
C CYS A 116 -8.25 10.19 0.81
N ARG A 117 -7.80 11.18 0.07
CA ARG A 117 -6.55 11.87 0.40
C ARG A 117 -6.54 12.51 1.77
N LYS A 118 -7.67 12.96 2.28
CA LYS A 118 -7.69 13.65 3.57
C LYS A 118 -7.88 12.74 4.76
N ALA A 119 -8.42 11.55 4.52
CA ALA A 119 -8.69 10.64 5.61
C ALA A 119 -7.44 10.18 6.31
N TYR A 120 -6.30 10.25 5.63
CA TYR A 120 -5.03 9.80 6.20
C TYR A 120 -4.26 10.87 6.92
N ASP A 121 -4.71 12.12 6.80
CA ASP A 121 -4.01 13.25 7.39
C ASP A 121 -4.66 13.72 8.68
N LEU A 122 -5.75 13.10 9.07
CA LEU A 122 -6.53 13.56 10.22
C LEU A 122 -6.73 12.41 11.18
N ASP A 123 -6.76 12.76 12.47
CA ASP A 123 -7.14 11.76 13.46
C ASP A 123 -8.66 11.65 13.48
N GLU A 124 -9.17 10.86 14.40
CA GLU A 124 -10.60 10.59 14.44
C GLU A 124 -11.43 11.82 14.79
N ASN A 125 -10.80 12.87 15.30
CA ASN A 125 -11.47 14.11 15.64
C ASN A 125 -11.34 15.16 14.56
N GLY A 126 -10.77 14.80 13.41
CA GLY A 126 -10.55 15.73 12.34
C GLY A 126 -9.32 16.57 12.48
N GLN A 127 -8.43 16.23 13.39
CA GLN A 127 -7.18 16.93 13.59
C GLN A 127 -6.07 16.28 12.80
N ARG A 128 -5.07 17.05 12.44
CA ARG A 128 -3.94 16.49 11.74
C ARG A 128 -3.18 15.53 12.62
N ILE A 129 -2.84 14.38 12.05
CA ILE A 129 -2.03 13.40 12.73
C ILE A 129 -0.57 13.84 12.62
N PRO A 130 0.11 13.98 13.73
CA PRO A 130 1.52 14.40 13.65
C PRO A 130 2.37 13.31 13.05
N GLY A 131 3.21 13.72 12.21
CA GLY A 131 4.23 12.93 11.64
C GLY A 131 3.99 11.55 11.29
N GLY A 132 3.58 11.20 11.17
CA GLY A 132 3.51 10.09 10.89
C GLY A 132 4.46 9.36 10.66
N GLN A 133 4.93 9.59 11.22
CA GLN A 133 5.43 9.08 11.26
C GLN A 133 5.73 8.39 10.75
N GLY A 134 6.08 8.47 10.73
CA GLY A 134 6.32 7.85 10.20
C GLY A 134 6.03 7.18 10.24
N GLY A 135 5.68 7.35 10.63
CA GLY A 135 5.30 7.07 10.59
C GLY A 135 4.39 7.03 10.95
N TRP A 136 4.23 7.40 11.64
CA TRP A 136 3.35 7.60 11.95
C TRP A 136 2.66 7.84 12.00
N LYS A 137 2.48 8.14 12.49
CA LYS A 137 1.44 8.22 12.40
C LYS A 137 0.87 8.88 11.51
N ASN A 138 0.59 8.86 10.73
CA ASN A 138 -0.11 9.47 9.96
C ASN A 138 -1.12 8.84 9.64
N HIS A 139 -1.87 8.60 10.44
CA HIS A 139 -2.74 8.29 10.32
C HIS A 139 -3.76 8.16 10.14
N ARG A 140 -4.58 7.97 10.39
CA ARG A 140 -5.42 7.92 10.26
C ARG A 140 -6.52 7.97 10.12
N GLU A 141 -7.22 8.25 10.24
CA GLU A 141 -8.18 7.92 9.91
C GLU A 141 -8.53 7.63 8.90
N ASP A 142 -8.57 7.13 8.65
CA ASP A 142 -8.71 7.00 7.62
C ASP A 142 -9.08 6.50 7.25
#